data_8f2d21851f03cc533518c32fb770a388
#
_entry.id   8f2d21851f03cc533518c32fb770a388
#
_cell.length_a   1.000
_cell.length_b   1.000
_cell.length_c   1.000
_cell.angle_alpha   90.00
_cell.angle_beta   90.00
_cell.angle_gamma   90.00
#
_symmetry.space_group_name_H-M   'P 1'
#
loop_
_entity.id
_entity.type
_entity.pdbx_description
1 polymer ?
#
loop_
_entity_poly.entity_id
_entity_poly.type
_entity_poly.pdbx_seq_one_letter_code
_entity_poly.pdbx_strand_id
1 'polypeptide(L)'
;MKHFDIALIGLGAATMSLAVRLVLRSYPGSIAIIEPREQPGDDRTWCGWRLAEHPFSAHATRTWSTWAVSDGGQSVIRGSTRTPYEMLRASTVQRQALDAIATRPDWALYAGRSLISADMDDTRWMLQLDDGGSIIADRVLDSRPPALTLKRPWVWQSFVGRELVGPDLPDDSPVRLMDFLDDPTPLLTFVYELPIAPGRRLIELTRFAPQRPSLSALGARLDGLLADRGLADHTIAREESSHLPMTPVPPYNQDGWMRVGTAGGSMRPATGYAFHGIQRWADDCADALMAGRSPVAPARRRGMDWLDGVFLESLWRHRPAGTAGTPFVQLFERTPAESMVRFLMSQPQLADIYKILRALPPAPMLRAALAHSRQAMD
;
A
#
# COMPACT_ATOMS: atom_id res chain seq x y z
N MET A 1 9.63 -22.76 27.38
CA MET A 1 9.19 -21.84 26.31
C MET A 1 9.89 -20.47 26.54
N LYS A 2 10.32 -19.81 25.46
CA LYS A 2 10.94 -18.49 25.56
C LYS A 2 9.84 -17.41 25.65
N HIS A 3 10.01 -16.44 26.54
CA HIS A 3 9.07 -15.34 26.74
C HIS A 3 9.60 -14.07 26.08
N PHE A 4 8.68 -13.27 25.48
CA PHE A 4 8.95 -11.99 24.85
C PHE A 4 7.89 -10.97 25.25
N ASP A 5 8.26 -9.70 25.30
CA ASP A 5 7.31 -8.61 25.55
C ASP A 5 6.35 -8.42 24.35
N ILE A 6 6.87 -8.64 23.12
CA ILE A 6 6.11 -8.45 21.89
C ILE A 6 6.44 -9.59 20.90
N ALA A 7 5.41 -10.14 20.24
CA ALA A 7 5.56 -10.94 19.03
C ALA A 7 5.07 -10.16 17.82
N LEU A 8 5.90 -10.08 16.77
CA LEU A 8 5.57 -9.52 15.46
C LEU A 8 5.30 -10.67 14.49
N ILE A 9 4.08 -10.77 13.97
CA ILE A 9 3.70 -11.83 13.03
C ILE A 9 3.77 -11.28 11.60
N GLY A 10 4.69 -11.86 10.81
CA GLY A 10 5.08 -11.41 9.48
C GLY A 10 6.12 -10.29 9.52
N LEU A 11 7.07 -10.33 8.59
CA LEU A 11 8.06 -9.27 8.38
C LEU A 11 7.66 -8.40 7.18
N GLY A 12 6.45 -7.83 7.27
CA GLY A 12 5.91 -6.90 6.28
C GLY A 12 6.29 -5.44 6.57
N ALA A 13 5.83 -4.51 5.71
CA ALA A 13 6.15 -3.08 5.84
C ALA A 13 5.89 -2.52 7.25
N ALA A 14 4.79 -2.92 7.91
CA ALA A 14 4.42 -2.39 9.22
C ALA A 14 5.37 -2.87 10.33
N THR A 15 5.59 -4.17 10.41
CA THR A 15 6.45 -4.77 11.44
C THR A 15 7.90 -4.38 11.27
N MET A 16 8.41 -4.32 10.02
CA MET A 16 9.75 -3.78 9.73
C MET A 16 9.89 -2.31 10.14
N SER A 17 8.91 -1.49 9.79
CA SER A 17 8.94 -0.06 10.10
C SER A 17 8.93 0.21 11.60
N LEU A 18 8.18 -0.59 12.35
CA LEU A 18 8.16 -0.53 13.80
C LEU A 18 9.48 -1.06 14.39
N ALA A 19 9.96 -2.22 13.95
CA ALA A 19 11.18 -2.84 14.46
C ALA A 19 12.40 -1.90 14.31
N VAL A 20 12.60 -1.30 13.13
CA VAL A 20 13.69 -0.34 12.89
C VAL A 20 13.61 0.85 13.87
N ARG A 21 12.41 1.40 14.10
CA ARG A 21 12.24 2.51 15.03
C ARG A 21 12.53 2.15 16.47
N LEU A 22 12.12 0.96 16.88
CA LEU A 22 12.40 0.46 18.24
C LEU A 22 13.88 0.21 18.44
N VAL A 23 14.60 -0.28 17.43
CA VAL A 23 16.06 -0.39 17.46
C VAL A 23 16.71 1.00 17.57
N LEU A 24 16.33 1.94 16.69
CA LEU A 24 16.88 3.31 16.69
C LEU A 24 16.64 4.07 17.99
N ARG A 25 15.54 3.75 18.70
CA ARG A 25 15.17 4.35 19.99
C ARG A 25 15.66 3.54 21.20
N SER A 26 16.42 2.47 20.98
CA SER A 26 16.94 1.59 22.05
C SER A 26 15.83 1.04 22.96
N TYR A 27 14.75 0.54 22.35
CA TYR A 27 13.62 -0.06 23.09
C TYR A 27 14.12 -1.16 24.04
N PRO A 28 13.78 -1.13 25.34
CA PRO A 28 14.36 -2.04 26.32
C PRO A 28 13.75 -3.45 26.30
N GLY A 29 12.59 -3.64 25.64
CA GLY A 29 11.88 -4.91 25.65
C GLY A 29 12.37 -5.91 24.60
N SER A 30 12.07 -7.19 24.85
CA SER A 30 12.39 -8.32 23.98
C SER A 30 11.31 -8.50 22.90
N ILE A 31 11.73 -8.87 21.68
CA ILE A 31 10.81 -9.05 20.56
C ILE A 31 11.07 -10.38 19.86
N ALA A 32 9.99 -11.16 19.64
CA ALA A 32 9.99 -12.28 18.71
C ALA A 32 9.42 -11.82 17.35
N ILE A 33 10.07 -12.19 16.25
CA ILE A 33 9.60 -11.92 14.89
C ILE A 33 9.40 -13.27 14.21
N ILE A 34 8.19 -13.54 13.73
CA ILE A 34 7.82 -14.81 13.07
C ILE A 34 7.54 -14.50 11.61
N GLU A 35 8.36 -15.02 10.70
CA GLU A 35 8.25 -14.79 9.26
C GLU A 35 8.32 -16.12 8.50
N PRO A 36 7.31 -16.49 7.69
CA PRO A 36 7.28 -17.76 7.00
C PRO A 36 8.37 -17.91 5.91
N ARG A 37 8.92 -16.81 5.39
CA ARG A 37 10.00 -16.86 4.42
C ARG A 37 11.35 -16.94 5.11
N GLU A 38 12.22 -17.81 4.62
CA GLU A 38 13.59 -17.93 5.13
C GLU A 38 14.44 -16.71 4.76
N GLN A 39 14.20 -16.16 3.57
CA GLN A 39 14.96 -15.03 3.03
C GLN A 39 14.03 -13.94 2.49
N PRO A 40 14.51 -12.68 2.52
CA PRO A 40 13.82 -11.58 1.88
C PRO A 40 13.59 -11.83 0.39
N GLY A 41 12.40 -11.49 -0.10
CA GLY A 41 12.08 -11.49 -1.53
C GLY A 41 12.05 -10.07 -2.10
N ASP A 42 12.25 -9.92 -3.40
CA ASP A 42 12.06 -8.66 -4.13
C ASP A 42 10.74 -8.70 -4.91
N ASP A 43 9.67 -9.11 -4.22
CA ASP A 43 8.36 -9.45 -4.79
C ASP A 43 7.38 -8.27 -4.82
N ARG A 44 7.80 -7.08 -4.34
CA ARG A 44 6.93 -5.90 -4.29
C ARG A 44 7.71 -4.59 -4.25
N THR A 45 7.00 -3.55 -4.69
CA THR A 45 7.47 -2.19 -4.72
C THR A 45 6.52 -1.32 -3.88
N TRP A 46 7.07 -0.44 -3.05
CA TRP A 46 6.28 0.55 -2.32
C TRP A 46 6.54 1.92 -2.89
N CYS A 47 5.47 2.56 -3.34
CA CYS A 47 5.52 3.89 -3.93
C CYS A 47 4.56 4.84 -3.23
N GLY A 48 4.84 6.14 -3.32
CA GLY A 48 3.99 7.21 -2.83
C GLY A 48 4.74 8.53 -2.72
N TRP A 49 4.05 9.58 -2.30
CA TRP A 49 4.69 10.87 -2.08
C TRP A 49 5.22 11.00 -0.67
N ARG A 50 6.50 11.35 -0.57
CA ARG A 50 7.17 11.59 0.69
C ARG A 50 6.80 12.98 1.22
N LEU A 51 5.94 13.02 2.23
CA LEU A 51 5.54 14.25 2.94
C LEU A 51 6.45 14.55 4.13
N ALA A 52 7.13 13.54 4.67
CA ALA A 52 8.09 13.62 5.76
C ALA A 52 9.16 12.54 5.59
N GLU A 53 10.34 12.79 6.13
CA GLU A 53 11.41 11.80 6.17
C GLU A 53 11.02 10.60 7.05
N HIS A 54 11.54 9.43 6.69
CA HIS A 54 11.36 8.18 7.44
C HIS A 54 12.67 7.37 7.39
N PRO A 55 12.87 6.36 8.24
CA PRO A 55 14.13 5.61 8.33
C PRO A 55 14.64 5.03 7.01
N PHE A 56 13.75 4.82 6.04
CA PHE A 56 14.10 4.25 4.74
C PHE A 56 14.30 5.29 3.62
N SER A 57 14.12 6.59 3.89
CA SER A 57 14.17 7.64 2.86
C SER A 57 15.50 7.68 2.09
N ALA A 58 16.62 7.45 2.78
CA ALA A 58 17.95 7.41 2.16
C ALA A 58 18.16 6.19 1.23
N HIS A 59 17.25 5.20 1.32
CA HIS A 59 17.32 3.96 0.55
C HIS A 59 16.25 3.90 -0.55
N ALA A 60 15.58 5.02 -0.85
CA ALA A 60 14.68 5.11 -1.99
C ALA A 60 15.43 4.72 -3.27
N THR A 61 14.90 3.77 -4.02
CA THR A 61 15.48 3.32 -5.29
C THR A 61 15.52 4.45 -6.30
N ARG A 62 14.44 5.24 -6.35
CA ARG A 62 14.32 6.44 -7.17
C ARG A 62 13.34 7.41 -6.55
N THR A 63 13.51 8.71 -6.85
CA THR A 63 12.54 9.76 -6.57
C THR A 63 12.28 10.59 -7.83
N TRP A 64 11.04 11.07 -7.97
CA TRP A 64 10.64 11.92 -9.10
C TRP A 64 9.91 13.16 -8.58
N SER A 65 10.18 14.29 -9.22
CA SER A 65 9.48 15.56 -8.94
C SER A 65 8.24 15.74 -9.81
N THR A 66 8.03 14.89 -10.83
CA THR A 66 6.93 15.02 -11.80
C THR A 66 6.22 13.68 -11.99
N TRP A 67 4.90 13.76 -12.19
CA TRP A 67 4.03 12.61 -12.46
C TRP A 67 2.92 13.00 -13.44
N ALA A 68 2.38 12.00 -14.15
CA ALA A 68 1.36 12.16 -15.16
C ALA A 68 0.16 11.25 -14.92
N VAL A 69 -1.01 11.72 -15.37
CA VAL A 69 -2.24 10.95 -15.51
C VAL A 69 -2.79 11.19 -16.92
N SER A 70 -3.16 10.11 -17.62
CA SER A 70 -3.57 10.16 -19.03
C SER A 70 -4.87 9.38 -19.26
N ASP A 71 -5.71 9.86 -20.21
CA ASP A 71 -6.93 9.19 -20.66
C ASP A 71 -7.23 9.58 -22.12
N GLY A 72 -7.29 8.61 -23.05
CA GLY A 72 -7.70 8.82 -24.43
C GLY A 72 -6.94 9.89 -25.20
N GLY A 73 -5.63 10.05 -24.97
CA GLY A 73 -4.79 11.06 -25.61
C GLY A 73 -4.71 12.38 -24.84
N GLN A 74 -5.51 12.62 -23.81
CA GLN A 74 -5.33 13.71 -22.86
C GLN A 74 -4.32 13.28 -21.80
N SER A 75 -3.35 14.15 -21.51
CA SER A 75 -2.35 13.91 -20.46
C SER A 75 -2.15 15.16 -19.63
N VAL A 76 -2.14 15.00 -18.31
CA VAL A 76 -1.86 16.06 -17.35
C VAL A 76 -0.62 15.70 -16.56
N ILE A 77 0.40 16.55 -16.65
CA ILE A 77 1.63 16.46 -15.86
C ILE A 77 1.54 17.42 -14.68
N ARG A 78 1.89 16.94 -13.50
CA ARG A 78 1.99 17.72 -12.26
C ARG A 78 3.33 17.44 -11.59
N GLY A 79 3.73 18.30 -10.68
CA GLY A 79 5.00 18.12 -9.99
C GLY A 79 5.11 18.92 -8.70
N SER A 80 6.01 18.47 -7.85
CA SER A 80 6.45 19.15 -6.64
C SER A 80 7.85 18.66 -6.27
N THR A 81 8.75 19.57 -6.03
CA THR A 81 10.09 19.26 -5.49
C THR A 81 10.07 19.09 -3.97
N ARG A 82 9.03 19.60 -3.29
CA ARG A 82 8.88 19.50 -1.83
C ARG A 82 8.32 18.15 -1.40
N THR A 83 7.54 17.52 -2.26
CA THR A 83 6.88 16.24 -1.99
C THR A 83 7.15 15.28 -3.14
N PRO A 84 8.39 14.79 -3.29
CA PRO A 84 8.74 13.89 -4.39
C PRO A 84 7.94 12.59 -4.30
N TYR A 85 7.62 12.02 -5.45
CA TYR A 85 7.16 10.65 -5.52
C TYR A 85 8.37 9.74 -5.38
N GLU A 86 8.30 8.73 -4.53
CA GLU A 86 9.42 7.83 -4.28
C GLU A 86 9.04 6.37 -4.49
N MET A 87 10.04 5.58 -4.81
CA MET A 87 9.98 4.13 -4.94
C MET A 87 10.96 3.47 -3.98
N LEU A 88 10.46 2.50 -3.23
CA LEU A 88 11.28 1.63 -2.37
C LEU A 88 11.05 0.18 -2.78
N ARG A 89 12.14 -0.58 -2.95
CA ARG A 89 12.08 -2.02 -3.13
C ARG A 89 11.92 -2.73 -1.80
N ALA A 90 11.08 -3.75 -1.78
CA ALA A 90 10.87 -4.56 -0.58
C ALA A 90 12.19 -5.17 -0.08
N SER A 91 13.02 -5.71 -0.98
CA SER A 91 14.32 -6.29 -0.64
C SER A 91 15.26 -5.31 0.06
N THR A 92 15.27 -4.04 -0.34
CA THR A 92 16.12 -3.01 0.28
C THR A 92 15.65 -2.68 1.70
N VAL A 93 14.33 -2.48 1.88
CA VAL A 93 13.74 -2.19 3.20
C VAL A 93 13.90 -3.39 4.14
N GLN A 94 13.70 -4.61 3.63
CA GLN A 94 13.86 -5.84 4.41
C GLN A 94 15.30 -6.02 4.87
N ARG A 95 16.29 -5.82 4.01
CA ARG A 95 17.70 -5.92 4.38
C ARG A 95 18.03 -4.94 5.50
N GLN A 96 17.67 -3.67 5.36
CA GLN A 96 17.90 -2.66 6.40
C GLN A 96 17.21 -3.01 7.73
N ALA A 97 15.99 -3.55 7.68
CA ALA A 97 15.29 -3.99 8.87
C ALA A 97 15.99 -5.19 9.54
N LEU A 98 16.43 -6.17 8.76
CA LEU A 98 17.14 -7.35 9.27
C LEU A 98 18.50 -6.96 9.86
N ASP A 99 19.25 -6.07 9.22
CA ASP A 99 20.52 -5.55 9.74
C ASP A 99 20.31 -4.84 11.09
N ALA A 100 19.26 -4.02 11.19
CA ALA A 100 18.91 -3.37 12.46
C ALA A 100 18.50 -4.39 13.54
N ILE A 101 17.64 -5.36 13.22
CA ILE A 101 17.20 -6.40 14.14
C ILE A 101 18.39 -7.23 14.66
N ALA A 102 19.36 -7.55 13.80
CA ALA A 102 20.54 -8.34 14.15
C ALA A 102 21.44 -7.66 15.20
N THR A 103 21.31 -6.36 15.40
CA THR A 103 22.04 -5.64 16.46
C THR A 103 21.46 -5.89 17.86
N ARG A 104 20.31 -6.56 17.98
CA ARG A 104 19.56 -6.78 19.22
C ARG A 104 19.65 -8.24 19.67
N PRO A 105 20.56 -8.59 20.61
CA PRO A 105 20.75 -9.95 21.08
C PRO A 105 19.56 -10.49 21.90
N ASP A 106 18.73 -9.61 22.42
CA ASP A 106 17.51 -9.89 23.20
C ASP A 106 16.27 -10.12 22.29
N TRP A 107 16.40 -9.91 20.99
CA TRP A 107 15.35 -10.20 20.02
C TRP A 107 15.58 -11.56 19.35
N ALA A 108 14.52 -12.16 18.83
CA ALA A 108 14.62 -13.44 18.12
C ALA A 108 13.86 -13.37 16.79
N LEU A 109 14.55 -13.73 15.69
CA LEU A 109 13.94 -13.91 14.37
C LEU A 109 13.72 -15.38 14.13
N TYR A 110 12.46 -15.77 13.94
CA TYR A 110 12.01 -17.11 13.54
C TYR A 110 11.72 -17.08 12.02
N ALA A 111 12.78 -17.01 11.21
CA ALA A 111 12.67 -17.08 9.76
C ALA A 111 12.35 -18.49 9.29
N GLY A 112 11.56 -18.64 8.22
CA GLY A 112 11.07 -19.93 7.74
C GLY A 112 10.07 -20.59 8.69
N ARG A 113 9.42 -19.79 9.57
CA ARG A 113 8.44 -20.31 10.54
C ARG A 113 7.10 -19.61 10.41
N SER A 114 6.03 -20.41 10.46
CA SER A 114 4.65 -19.93 10.42
C SER A 114 3.98 -20.10 11.77
N LEU A 115 3.20 -19.11 12.16
CA LEU A 115 2.29 -19.24 13.30
C LEU A 115 1.10 -20.09 12.89
N ILE A 116 0.87 -21.24 13.54
CA ILE A 116 -0.23 -22.18 13.25
C ILE A 116 -1.41 -22.05 14.21
N SER A 117 -1.17 -21.77 15.48
CA SER A 117 -2.23 -21.47 16.46
C SER A 117 -1.74 -20.50 17.52
N ALA A 118 -2.69 -19.88 18.20
CA ALA A 118 -2.43 -18.97 19.30
C ALA A 118 -3.53 -19.15 20.34
N ASP A 119 -3.14 -19.40 21.58
CA ASP A 119 -4.03 -19.56 22.72
C ASP A 119 -3.64 -18.55 23.79
N MET A 120 -4.62 -18.06 24.55
CA MET A 120 -4.36 -17.15 25.66
C MET A 120 -4.30 -17.97 26.95
N ASP A 121 -3.20 -17.82 27.68
CA ASP A 121 -3.01 -18.34 29.02
C ASP A 121 -2.98 -17.16 30.00
N ASP A 122 -4.06 -16.98 30.75
CA ASP A 122 -4.34 -15.83 31.62
C ASP A 122 -4.24 -14.47 30.88
N THR A 123 -3.05 -13.90 30.81
CA THR A 123 -2.79 -12.57 30.23
C THR A 123 -1.75 -12.60 29.12
N ARG A 124 -1.31 -13.77 28.69
CA ARG A 124 -0.23 -13.96 27.71
C ARG A 124 -0.66 -14.86 26.57
N TRP A 125 -0.10 -14.59 25.41
CA TRP A 125 -0.32 -15.40 24.22
C TRP A 125 0.71 -16.52 24.12
N MET A 126 0.26 -17.75 24.08
CA MET A 126 1.06 -18.91 23.70
C MET A 126 0.95 -19.09 22.18
N LEU A 127 2.05 -18.97 21.48
CA LEU A 127 2.12 -19.01 20.02
C LEU A 127 2.81 -20.30 19.58
N GLN A 128 2.07 -21.14 18.85
CA GLN A 128 2.56 -22.42 18.32
C GLN A 128 3.11 -22.23 16.91
N LEU A 129 4.33 -22.66 16.67
CA LEU A 129 5.01 -22.59 15.36
C LEU A 129 4.89 -23.93 14.61
N ASP A 130 5.06 -23.90 13.30
CA ASP A 130 4.96 -25.04 12.38
C ASP A 130 6.05 -26.11 12.55
N ASP A 131 7.15 -25.80 13.25
CA ASP A 131 8.21 -26.75 13.61
C ASP A 131 7.95 -27.49 14.94
N GLY A 132 6.78 -27.26 15.57
CA GLY A 132 6.43 -27.77 16.89
C GLY A 132 6.97 -26.93 18.05
N GLY A 133 7.73 -25.88 17.78
CA GLY A 133 8.18 -24.91 18.77
C GLY A 133 7.04 -24.03 19.28
N SER A 134 7.19 -23.51 20.50
CA SER A 134 6.24 -22.57 21.08
C SER A 134 6.96 -21.42 21.76
N ILE A 135 6.38 -20.24 21.69
CA ILE A 135 6.84 -19.03 22.39
C ILE A 135 5.69 -18.40 23.15
N ILE A 136 6.01 -17.60 24.15
CA ILE A 136 5.04 -16.81 24.91
C ILE A 136 5.29 -15.33 24.60
N ALA A 137 4.22 -14.55 24.44
CA ALA A 137 4.30 -13.10 24.26
C ALA A 137 3.21 -12.38 25.06
N ASP A 138 3.58 -11.25 25.68
CA ASP A 138 2.62 -10.41 26.38
C ASP A 138 1.70 -9.67 25.37
N ARG A 139 2.21 -9.35 24.17
CA ARG A 139 1.47 -8.67 23.10
C ARG A 139 1.83 -9.23 21.74
N VAL A 140 0.85 -9.21 20.84
CA VAL A 140 1.00 -9.69 19.46
C VAL A 140 0.61 -8.59 18.48
N LEU A 141 1.49 -8.27 17.55
CA LEU A 141 1.23 -7.38 16.42
C LEU A 141 1.21 -8.20 15.13
N ASP A 142 0.01 -8.41 14.59
CA ASP A 142 -0.24 -9.32 13.47
C ASP A 142 -0.41 -8.55 12.16
N SER A 143 0.52 -8.73 11.22
CA SER A 143 0.49 -8.11 9.89
C SER A 143 -0.07 -9.02 8.79
N ARG A 144 -0.49 -10.25 9.11
CA ARG A 144 -1.02 -11.20 8.12
C ARG A 144 -2.31 -10.68 7.51
N PRO A 145 -2.47 -10.77 6.17
CA PRO A 145 -3.66 -10.28 5.50
C PRO A 145 -4.90 -11.05 5.98
N PRO A 146 -5.99 -10.36 6.38
CA PRO A 146 -7.23 -11.02 6.76
C PRO A 146 -7.94 -11.58 5.52
N ALA A 147 -8.71 -12.65 5.72
CA ALA A 147 -9.69 -13.08 4.73
C ALA A 147 -10.79 -12.01 4.64
N LEU A 148 -11.02 -11.44 3.45
CA LEU A 148 -11.99 -10.39 3.23
C LEU A 148 -12.94 -10.75 2.09
N THR A 149 -14.23 -10.53 2.31
CA THR A 149 -15.26 -10.48 1.27
C THR A 149 -15.68 -9.04 1.08
N LEU A 150 -15.49 -8.52 -0.13
CA LEU A 150 -15.81 -7.14 -0.43
C LEU A 150 -17.26 -7.01 -0.89
N LYS A 151 -17.95 -5.99 -0.35
CA LYS A 151 -19.28 -5.57 -0.79
C LYS A 151 -19.18 -4.21 -1.47
N ARG A 152 -20.02 -3.95 -2.46
CA ARG A 152 -20.10 -2.62 -3.09
C ARG A 152 -20.20 -1.51 -2.03
N PRO A 153 -19.49 -0.38 -2.19
CA PRO A 153 -18.75 0.05 -3.38
C PRO A 153 -17.30 -0.48 -3.46
N TRP A 154 -16.85 -1.26 -2.48
CA TRP A 154 -15.46 -1.72 -2.35
C TRP A 154 -15.10 -2.72 -3.43
N VAL A 155 -13.84 -2.70 -3.84
CA VAL A 155 -13.34 -3.45 -5.00
C VAL A 155 -11.95 -4.02 -4.71
N TRP A 156 -11.50 -4.91 -5.56
CA TRP A 156 -10.12 -5.36 -5.60
C TRP A 156 -9.35 -4.52 -6.61
N GLN A 157 -8.20 -3.98 -6.20
CA GLN A 157 -7.14 -3.54 -7.10
C GLN A 157 -6.22 -4.74 -7.32
N SER A 158 -6.15 -5.21 -8.54
CA SER A 158 -5.30 -6.33 -8.92
C SER A 158 -4.32 -5.88 -9.98
N PHE A 159 -3.07 -6.28 -9.86
CA PHE A 159 -2.03 -5.84 -10.78
C PHE A 159 -1.01 -6.94 -11.08
N VAL A 160 -0.40 -6.82 -12.26
CA VAL A 160 0.79 -7.55 -12.68
C VAL A 160 1.77 -6.55 -13.27
N GLY A 161 3.02 -6.58 -12.81
CA GLY A 161 4.10 -5.69 -13.25
C GLY A 161 5.27 -6.47 -13.84
N ARG A 162 5.88 -5.88 -14.87
CA ARG A 162 7.14 -6.33 -15.50
C ARG A 162 8.18 -5.23 -15.37
N GLU A 163 9.29 -5.53 -14.76
CA GLU A 163 10.45 -4.66 -14.78
C GLU A 163 11.33 -5.02 -15.97
N LEU A 164 11.33 -4.14 -16.96
CA LEU A 164 12.03 -4.31 -18.23
C LEU A 164 13.41 -3.68 -18.17
N VAL A 165 14.35 -4.31 -18.87
CA VAL A 165 15.72 -3.83 -19.09
C VAL A 165 16.03 -3.84 -20.59
N GLY A 166 16.51 -2.70 -21.11
CA GLY A 166 16.93 -2.52 -22.49
C GLY A 166 17.46 -1.12 -22.75
N PRO A 167 18.36 -0.93 -23.74
CA PRO A 167 19.10 0.32 -23.95
C PRO A 167 18.23 1.50 -24.45
N ASP A 168 17.08 1.21 -25.05
CA ASP A 168 16.15 2.15 -25.65
C ASP A 168 15.04 2.61 -24.72
N LEU A 169 15.02 2.16 -23.46
CA LEU A 169 14.07 2.61 -22.46
C LEU A 169 14.45 4.00 -21.92
N PRO A 170 13.65 5.06 -22.17
CA PRO A 170 13.99 6.42 -21.76
C PRO A 170 13.94 6.60 -20.24
N ASP A 171 14.80 7.46 -19.69
CA ASP A 171 14.95 7.72 -18.26
C ASP A 171 14.24 9.02 -17.80
N ASP A 172 14.01 9.96 -18.69
CA ASP A 172 13.60 11.35 -18.41
C ASP A 172 12.09 11.58 -18.36
N SER A 173 11.28 10.52 -18.53
CA SER A 173 9.84 10.65 -18.50
C SER A 173 9.30 10.79 -17.07
N PRO A 174 8.18 11.52 -16.87
CA PRO A 174 7.51 11.54 -15.57
C PRO A 174 6.98 10.15 -15.20
N VAL A 175 6.81 9.92 -13.89
CA VAL A 175 6.04 8.75 -13.43
C VAL A 175 4.65 8.80 -14.05
N ARG A 176 4.21 7.74 -14.71
CA ARG A 176 2.82 7.56 -15.11
C ARG A 176 2.05 6.87 -14.00
N LEU A 177 1.29 7.64 -13.24
CA LEU A 177 0.47 7.08 -12.16
C LEU A 177 -0.70 6.27 -12.71
N MET A 178 -1.32 6.75 -13.78
CA MET A 178 -2.45 6.12 -14.44
C MET A 178 -2.48 6.54 -15.91
N ASP A 179 -2.33 5.58 -16.79
CA ASP A 179 -2.59 5.71 -18.23
C ASP A 179 -3.79 4.81 -18.53
N PHE A 180 -4.98 5.41 -18.55
CA PHE A 180 -6.24 4.67 -18.62
C PHE A 180 -6.41 3.99 -19.96
N LEU A 181 -6.85 2.75 -19.91
CA LEU A 181 -7.19 1.96 -21.09
C LEU A 181 -8.69 1.94 -21.29
N ASP A 182 -9.12 2.05 -22.56
CA ASP A 182 -10.52 1.79 -22.94
C ASP A 182 -10.77 0.28 -22.83
N ASP A 183 -11.30 -0.12 -21.69
CA ASP A 183 -11.56 -1.52 -21.37
C ASP A 183 -13.06 -1.71 -21.07
N PRO A 184 -13.77 -2.56 -21.81
CA PRO A 184 -15.19 -2.83 -21.58
C PRO A 184 -15.46 -3.50 -20.23
N THR A 185 -14.42 -3.94 -19.51
CA THR A 185 -14.57 -4.64 -18.23
C THR A 185 -14.49 -3.69 -17.02
N PRO A 186 -14.96 -4.18 -15.89
CA PRO A 186 -16.07 -3.60 -15.11
C PRO A 186 -15.84 -2.28 -14.40
N LEU A 187 -14.64 -1.78 -14.08
CA LEU A 187 -14.50 -0.46 -13.44
C LEU A 187 -13.37 0.38 -14.06
N LEU A 188 -12.13 0.07 -13.78
CA LEU A 188 -10.98 0.79 -14.30
C LEU A 188 -9.87 -0.19 -14.66
N THR A 189 -9.23 0.06 -15.80
CA THR A 189 -7.96 -0.57 -16.17
C THR A 189 -7.02 0.53 -16.61
N PHE A 190 -5.79 0.52 -16.10
CA PHE A 190 -4.77 1.49 -16.44
C PHE A 190 -3.37 0.88 -16.35
N VAL A 191 -2.45 1.49 -17.06
CA VAL A 191 -1.02 1.21 -16.95
C VAL A 191 -0.38 2.16 -15.96
N TYR A 192 0.37 1.62 -15.02
CA TYR A 192 1.27 2.35 -14.14
C TYR A 192 2.70 2.14 -14.62
N GLU A 193 3.50 3.21 -14.66
CA GLU A 193 4.83 3.14 -15.27
C GLU A 193 5.85 3.98 -14.52
N LEU A 194 6.97 3.35 -14.14
CA LEU A 194 8.07 3.97 -13.41
C LEU A 194 9.37 3.88 -14.21
N PRO A 195 9.93 4.99 -14.66
CA PRO A 195 11.29 5.04 -15.21
C PRO A 195 12.30 4.95 -14.04
N ILE A 196 12.82 3.75 -13.76
CA ILE A 196 13.66 3.49 -12.57
C ILE A 196 15.07 4.01 -12.75
N ALA A 197 15.67 3.74 -13.91
CA ALA A 197 17.02 4.14 -14.27
C ALA A 197 17.14 4.16 -15.80
N PRO A 198 18.22 4.71 -16.38
CA PRO A 198 18.50 4.55 -17.79
C PRO A 198 18.44 3.07 -18.19
N GLY A 199 17.67 2.78 -19.23
CA GLY A 199 17.47 1.41 -19.70
C GLY A 199 16.69 0.50 -18.72
N ARG A 200 15.95 1.05 -17.74
CA ARG A 200 15.21 0.23 -16.77
C ARG A 200 13.87 0.85 -16.38
N ARG A 201 12.79 0.09 -16.54
CA ARG A 201 11.42 0.58 -16.35
C ARG A 201 10.51 -0.50 -15.77
N LEU A 202 9.72 -0.16 -14.75
CA LEU A 202 8.59 -0.98 -14.30
C LEU A 202 7.36 -0.55 -15.09
N ILE A 203 6.66 -1.50 -15.69
CA ILE A 203 5.36 -1.32 -16.33
C ILE A 203 4.38 -2.30 -15.69
N GLU A 204 3.27 -1.77 -15.17
CA GLU A 204 2.29 -2.53 -14.43
C GLU A 204 0.90 -2.32 -15.02
N LEU A 205 0.19 -3.40 -15.31
CA LEU A 205 -1.22 -3.36 -15.66
C LEU A 205 -2.05 -3.54 -14.38
N THR A 206 -2.83 -2.53 -14.06
CA THR A 206 -3.69 -2.48 -12.88
C THR A 206 -5.15 -2.48 -13.26
N ARG A 207 -5.96 -3.26 -12.54
CA ARG A 207 -7.42 -3.34 -12.73
C ARG A 207 -8.16 -3.22 -11.40
N PHE A 208 -9.21 -2.40 -11.39
CA PHE A 208 -10.21 -2.37 -10.32
C PHE A 208 -11.40 -3.23 -10.72
N ALA A 209 -11.77 -4.18 -9.86
CA ALA A 209 -12.86 -5.10 -10.14
C ALA A 209 -13.57 -5.55 -8.83
N PRO A 210 -14.88 -5.92 -8.92
CA PRO A 210 -15.63 -6.46 -7.77
C PRO A 210 -15.04 -7.76 -7.23
N GLN A 211 -14.48 -8.56 -8.13
CA GLN A 211 -13.87 -9.86 -7.83
C GLN A 211 -12.40 -9.83 -8.26
N ARG A 212 -11.60 -10.71 -7.67
CA ARG A 212 -10.20 -10.87 -8.05
C ARG A 212 -10.11 -11.45 -9.45
N PRO A 213 -9.56 -10.73 -10.46
CA PRO A 213 -9.26 -11.33 -11.75
C PRO A 213 -8.14 -12.36 -11.63
N SER A 214 -8.05 -13.29 -12.57
CA SER A 214 -6.87 -14.15 -12.68
C SER A 214 -5.62 -13.31 -12.96
N LEU A 215 -4.58 -13.47 -12.14
CA LEU A 215 -3.29 -12.79 -12.34
C LEU A 215 -2.61 -13.27 -13.62
N SER A 216 -2.76 -14.54 -13.99
CA SER A 216 -2.23 -15.07 -15.26
C SER A 216 -2.91 -14.42 -16.48
N ALA A 217 -4.25 -14.24 -16.45
CA ALA A 217 -4.95 -13.54 -17.52
C ALA A 217 -4.57 -12.06 -17.60
N LEU A 218 -4.35 -11.42 -16.45
CA LEU A 218 -3.88 -10.03 -16.39
C LEU A 218 -2.45 -9.91 -16.93
N GLY A 219 -1.58 -10.88 -16.61
CA GLY A 219 -0.22 -10.98 -17.14
C GLY A 219 -0.18 -11.15 -18.65
N ALA A 220 -0.95 -12.08 -19.19
CA ALA A 220 -1.05 -12.27 -20.65
C ALA A 220 -1.52 -11.00 -21.38
N ARG A 221 -2.45 -10.24 -20.77
CA ARG A 221 -2.85 -8.94 -21.30
C ARG A 221 -1.75 -7.89 -21.24
N LEU A 222 -0.97 -7.85 -20.16
CA LEU A 222 0.21 -6.98 -20.07
C LEU A 222 1.23 -7.33 -21.15
N ASP A 223 1.50 -8.61 -21.36
CA ASP A 223 2.45 -9.07 -22.39
C ASP A 223 1.99 -8.65 -23.79
N GLY A 224 0.70 -8.73 -24.09
CA GLY A 224 0.10 -8.18 -25.32
C GLY A 224 0.31 -6.66 -25.45
N LEU A 225 0.07 -5.91 -24.39
CA LEU A 225 0.29 -4.45 -24.37
C LEU A 225 1.77 -4.08 -24.57
N LEU A 226 2.69 -4.86 -24.01
CA LEU A 226 4.13 -4.67 -24.22
C LEU A 226 4.52 -4.95 -25.67
N ALA A 227 3.94 -5.97 -26.30
CA ALA A 227 4.14 -6.27 -27.71
C ALA A 227 3.62 -5.11 -28.61
N ASP A 228 2.42 -4.62 -28.36
CA ASP A 228 1.82 -3.48 -29.09
C ASP A 228 2.66 -2.19 -28.97
N ARG A 229 3.40 -2.05 -27.87
CA ARG A 229 4.33 -0.93 -27.64
C ARG A 229 5.75 -1.18 -28.16
N GLY A 230 6.03 -2.31 -28.80
CA GLY A 230 7.35 -2.69 -29.29
C GLY A 230 8.33 -3.07 -28.17
N LEU A 231 7.83 -3.48 -27.01
CA LEU A 231 8.63 -3.78 -25.81
C LEU A 231 8.72 -5.28 -25.51
N ALA A 232 8.20 -6.17 -26.38
CA ALA A 232 8.16 -7.62 -26.15
C ALA A 232 9.56 -8.27 -26.04
N ASP A 233 10.55 -7.72 -26.74
CA ASP A 233 11.91 -8.28 -26.81
C ASP A 233 12.82 -7.83 -25.66
N HIS A 234 12.30 -6.97 -24.74
CA HIS A 234 13.07 -6.52 -23.59
C HIS A 234 13.19 -7.63 -22.53
N THR A 235 14.34 -7.66 -21.87
CA THR A 235 14.55 -8.59 -20.76
C THR A 235 13.66 -8.24 -19.56
N ILE A 236 12.89 -9.19 -19.06
CA ILE A 236 12.15 -9.06 -17.81
C ILE A 236 13.10 -9.39 -16.66
N ALA A 237 13.54 -8.36 -15.94
CA ALA A 237 14.46 -8.52 -14.81
C ALA A 237 13.73 -8.90 -13.51
N ARG A 238 12.45 -8.53 -13.38
CA ARG A 238 11.63 -8.80 -12.19
C ARG A 238 10.15 -8.76 -12.53
N GLU A 239 9.39 -9.52 -11.80
CA GLU A 239 7.93 -9.52 -11.85
C GLU A 239 7.33 -9.24 -10.49
N GLU A 240 6.19 -8.58 -10.46
CA GLU A 240 5.39 -8.42 -9.26
C GLU A 240 3.91 -8.54 -9.57
N SER A 241 3.15 -9.05 -8.62
CA SER A 241 1.70 -9.13 -8.76
C SER A 241 1.02 -9.23 -7.39
N SER A 242 -0.19 -8.69 -7.28
CA SER A 242 -0.97 -8.80 -6.06
C SER A 242 -2.44 -8.46 -6.27
N HIS A 243 -3.23 -8.73 -5.22
CA HIS A 243 -4.58 -8.26 -5.04
C HIS A 243 -4.67 -7.41 -3.77
N LEU A 244 -5.01 -6.15 -3.91
CA LEU A 244 -5.22 -5.23 -2.79
C LEU A 244 -6.71 -5.04 -2.53
N PRO A 245 -7.18 -5.25 -1.28
CA PRO A 245 -8.58 -5.02 -0.93
C PRO A 245 -8.84 -3.52 -0.74
N MET A 246 -9.45 -2.87 -1.70
CA MET A 246 -9.81 -1.45 -1.66
C MET A 246 -11.03 -1.26 -0.77
N THR A 247 -10.84 -1.41 0.54
CA THR A 247 -11.89 -1.35 1.57
C THR A 247 -11.33 -0.87 2.90
N PRO A 248 -12.10 -0.15 3.72
CA PRO A 248 -11.72 0.10 5.10
C PRO A 248 -11.64 -1.23 5.86
N VAL A 249 -10.54 -1.46 6.55
CA VAL A 249 -10.40 -2.61 7.45
C VAL A 249 -10.65 -2.11 8.87
N PRO A 250 -11.63 -2.69 9.60
CA PRO A 250 -11.85 -2.33 10.99
C PRO A 250 -10.61 -2.63 11.84
N PRO A 251 -10.24 -1.74 12.76
CA PRO A 251 -9.16 -2.04 13.70
C PRO A 251 -9.55 -3.27 14.54
N TYR A 252 -8.60 -4.14 14.73
CA TYR A 252 -8.71 -5.25 15.67
C TYR A 252 -7.63 -5.10 16.73
N ASN A 253 -8.06 -4.95 17.97
CA ASN A 253 -7.19 -4.90 19.14
C ASN A 253 -7.98 -5.50 20.31
N GLN A 254 -7.64 -6.74 20.68
CA GLN A 254 -8.29 -7.48 21.73
C GLN A 254 -7.24 -8.25 22.54
N ASP A 255 -7.28 -8.12 23.85
CA ASP A 255 -6.45 -8.88 24.78
C ASP A 255 -4.94 -8.87 24.44
N GLY A 256 -4.44 -7.71 24.01
CA GLY A 256 -3.03 -7.56 23.61
C GLY A 256 -2.72 -8.04 22.18
N TRP A 257 -3.68 -8.59 21.44
CA TRP A 257 -3.54 -8.93 20.03
C TRP A 257 -4.05 -7.79 19.15
N MET A 258 -3.18 -7.21 18.33
CA MET A 258 -3.50 -6.11 17.43
C MET A 258 -3.16 -6.45 15.98
N ARG A 259 -4.07 -6.17 15.04
CA ARG A 259 -3.75 -6.16 13.61
C ARG A 259 -3.07 -4.87 13.20
N VAL A 260 -2.02 -4.99 12.38
CA VAL A 260 -1.20 -3.86 11.93
C VAL A 260 -1.00 -3.86 10.41
N GLY A 261 -0.49 -2.75 9.86
CA GLY A 261 -0.30 -2.61 8.43
C GLY A 261 -1.62 -2.60 7.66
N THR A 262 -1.65 -3.21 6.47
CA THR A 262 -2.88 -3.32 5.67
C THR A 262 -3.96 -4.13 6.38
N ALA A 263 -3.57 -5.13 7.16
CA ALA A 263 -4.47 -5.92 8.02
C ALA A 263 -5.10 -5.10 9.14
N GLY A 264 -4.44 -4.04 9.59
CA GLY A 264 -4.93 -3.09 10.60
C GLY A 264 -5.56 -1.82 10.00
N GLY A 265 -5.75 -1.74 8.68
CA GLY A 265 -6.40 -0.59 8.03
C GLY A 265 -5.47 0.56 7.66
N SER A 266 -4.15 0.35 7.58
CA SER A 266 -3.20 1.41 7.17
C SER A 266 -3.30 1.79 5.69
N MET A 267 -3.95 0.98 4.85
CA MET A 267 -4.11 1.25 3.44
C MET A 267 -5.32 2.16 3.21
N ARG A 268 -5.15 3.17 2.35
CA ARG A 268 -6.26 4.03 1.94
C ARG A 268 -7.17 3.32 0.93
N PRO A 269 -8.49 3.20 1.21
CA PRO A 269 -9.40 2.40 0.40
C PRO A 269 -9.54 2.81 -1.07
N ALA A 270 -9.45 4.10 -1.40
CA ALA A 270 -9.64 4.56 -2.79
C ALA A 270 -8.35 4.60 -3.62
N THR A 271 -7.17 4.44 -3.00
CA THR A 271 -5.88 4.64 -3.69
C THR A 271 -4.89 3.50 -3.55
N GLY A 272 -5.07 2.61 -2.57
CA GLY A 272 -4.12 1.55 -2.27
C GLY A 272 -2.83 2.01 -1.56
N TYR A 273 -2.62 3.31 -1.36
CA TYR A 273 -1.42 3.79 -0.67
C TYR A 273 -1.44 3.38 0.81
N ALA A 274 -0.39 2.70 1.24
CA ALA A 274 -0.24 2.20 2.61
C ALA A 274 1.08 2.62 3.26
N PHE A 275 2.20 2.57 2.53
CA PHE A 275 3.55 2.64 3.08
C PHE A 275 3.78 3.88 3.97
N HIS A 276 3.49 5.09 3.48
CA HIS A 276 3.68 6.33 4.26
C HIS A 276 2.70 6.46 5.43
N GLY A 277 1.51 5.87 5.32
CA GLY A 277 0.58 5.72 6.46
C GLY A 277 1.15 4.80 7.54
N ILE A 278 1.78 3.73 7.12
CA ILE A 278 2.51 2.79 8.00
C ILE A 278 3.70 3.48 8.68
N GLN A 279 4.45 4.33 7.97
CA GLN A 279 5.56 5.06 8.58
C GLN A 279 5.09 5.92 9.76
N ARG A 280 4.02 6.70 9.58
CA ARG A 280 3.44 7.52 10.67
C ARG A 280 2.94 6.66 11.83
N TRP A 281 2.19 5.60 11.52
CA TRP A 281 1.74 4.66 12.54
C TRP A 281 2.91 4.07 13.34
N ALA A 282 3.99 3.71 12.67
CA ALA A 282 5.16 3.12 13.31
C ALA A 282 5.87 4.11 14.26
N ASP A 283 5.86 5.42 13.94
CA ASP A 283 6.35 6.46 14.86
C ASP A 283 5.46 6.56 16.10
N ASP A 284 4.14 6.68 15.92
CA ASP A 284 3.17 6.78 17.02
C ASP A 284 3.22 5.54 17.93
N CYS A 285 3.34 4.34 17.32
CA CYS A 285 3.42 3.08 18.03
C CYS A 285 4.73 2.94 18.81
N ALA A 286 5.85 3.31 18.19
CA ALA A 286 7.15 3.29 18.87
C ALA A 286 7.19 4.30 20.02
N ASP A 287 6.62 5.50 19.87
CA ASP A 287 6.52 6.49 20.97
C ASP A 287 5.67 5.97 22.13
N ALA A 288 4.57 5.26 21.84
CA ALA A 288 3.76 4.65 22.88
C ALA A 288 4.53 3.57 23.64
N LEU A 289 5.21 2.67 22.92
CA LEU A 289 6.00 1.58 23.51
C LEU A 289 7.19 2.09 24.31
N MET A 290 7.90 3.10 23.83
CA MET A 290 9.00 3.74 24.57
C MET A 290 8.54 4.41 25.86
N ALA A 291 7.29 4.89 25.89
CA ALA A 291 6.67 5.44 27.10
C ALA A 291 6.03 4.37 28.02
N GLY A 292 6.27 3.08 27.77
CA GLY A 292 5.68 1.97 28.54
C GLY A 292 4.16 1.80 28.34
N ARG A 293 3.59 2.46 27.32
CA ARG A 293 2.17 2.35 27.00
C ARG A 293 1.89 1.18 26.06
N SER A 294 0.62 0.79 25.95
CA SER A 294 0.20 -0.21 24.96
C SER A 294 0.44 0.26 23.54
N PRO A 295 0.72 -0.67 22.58
CA PRO A 295 0.79 -0.35 21.16
C PRO A 295 -0.48 0.37 20.69
N VAL A 296 -0.34 1.31 19.77
CA VAL A 296 -1.46 2.02 19.19
C VAL A 296 -1.91 1.37 17.88
N ALA A 297 -3.21 1.25 17.67
CA ALA A 297 -3.75 0.78 16.40
C ALA A 297 -3.54 1.82 15.28
N PRO A 298 -3.44 1.40 14.00
CA PRO A 298 -3.43 2.34 12.90
C PRO A 298 -4.62 3.31 12.95
N ALA A 299 -4.34 4.60 12.78
CA ALA A 299 -5.36 5.64 12.90
C ALA A 299 -6.40 5.54 11.78
N ARG A 300 -7.66 5.34 12.14
CA ARG A 300 -8.78 5.33 11.21
C ARG A 300 -9.36 6.72 11.03
N ARG A 301 -9.55 7.13 9.78
CA ARG A 301 -10.15 8.43 9.42
C ARG A 301 -11.51 8.22 8.77
N ARG A 302 -12.55 8.00 9.59
CA ARG A 302 -13.91 7.68 9.13
C ARG A 302 -14.45 8.63 8.04
N GLY A 303 -14.16 9.93 8.12
CA GLY A 303 -14.55 10.90 7.08
C GLY A 303 -13.86 10.66 5.74
N MET A 304 -12.57 10.26 5.75
CA MET A 304 -11.85 9.88 4.53
C MET A 304 -12.36 8.56 3.97
N ASP A 305 -12.63 7.56 4.83
CA ASP A 305 -13.21 6.29 4.42
C ASP A 305 -14.57 6.50 3.71
N TRP A 306 -15.39 7.41 4.23
CA TRP A 306 -16.67 7.78 3.60
C TRP A 306 -16.47 8.45 2.24
N LEU A 307 -15.54 9.41 2.13
CA LEU A 307 -15.20 10.06 0.85
C LEU A 307 -14.68 9.04 -0.17
N ASP A 308 -13.85 8.11 0.26
CA ASP A 308 -13.33 7.04 -0.58
C ASP A 308 -14.45 6.10 -1.05
N GLY A 309 -15.41 5.78 -0.19
CA GLY A 309 -16.62 5.03 -0.55
C GLY A 309 -17.49 5.75 -1.58
N VAL A 310 -17.70 7.05 -1.40
CA VAL A 310 -18.42 7.90 -2.38
C VAL A 310 -17.70 7.90 -3.73
N PHE A 311 -16.37 8.03 -3.72
CA PHE A 311 -15.59 8.03 -4.94
C PHE A 311 -15.69 6.68 -5.67
N LEU A 312 -15.50 5.56 -5.00
CA LEU A 312 -15.66 4.23 -5.59
C LEU A 312 -17.10 3.98 -6.07
N GLU A 313 -18.12 4.40 -5.29
CA GLU A 313 -19.52 4.30 -5.74
C GLU A 313 -19.78 5.13 -7.00
N SER A 314 -19.10 6.26 -7.17
CA SER A 314 -19.21 7.05 -8.40
C SER A 314 -18.68 6.31 -9.62
N LEU A 315 -17.62 5.53 -9.48
CA LEU A 315 -17.06 4.69 -10.54
C LEU A 315 -18.03 3.57 -10.96
N TRP A 316 -18.80 3.03 -10.02
CA TRP A 316 -19.85 2.05 -10.31
C TRP A 316 -21.01 2.62 -11.13
N ARG A 317 -21.34 3.90 -10.94
CA ARG A 317 -22.54 4.52 -11.52
C ARG A 317 -22.32 5.24 -12.83
N HIS A 318 -21.10 5.72 -13.06
CA HIS A 318 -20.78 6.50 -14.25
C HIS A 318 -19.81 5.75 -15.14
N ARG A 319 -20.32 5.31 -16.29
CA ARG A 319 -19.54 4.63 -17.33
C ARG A 319 -20.02 5.01 -18.72
N PRO A 320 -19.71 6.21 -19.21
CA PRO A 320 -19.63 6.33 -20.65
C PRO A 320 -18.40 5.54 -21.10
N ALA A 321 -18.56 4.68 -22.11
CA ALA A 321 -17.42 4.02 -22.76
C ALA A 321 -16.39 5.09 -23.20
N GLY A 322 -15.10 4.79 -23.00
CA GLY A 322 -14.01 5.70 -23.40
C GLY A 322 -13.76 6.91 -22.50
N THR A 323 -14.38 7.01 -21.31
CA THR A 323 -14.23 8.18 -20.44
C THR A 323 -14.00 7.85 -18.96
N ALA A 324 -13.64 6.61 -18.65
CA ALA A 324 -13.47 6.16 -17.26
C ALA A 324 -12.36 6.91 -16.52
N GLY A 325 -11.31 7.33 -17.21
CA GLY A 325 -10.19 8.10 -16.68
C GLY A 325 -10.42 9.61 -16.62
N THR A 326 -11.39 10.15 -17.38
CA THR A 326 -11.64 11.58 -17.47
C THR A 326 -11.81 12.29 -16.13
N PRO A 327 -12.54 11.75 -15.12
CA PRO A 327 -12.62 12.38 -13.80
C PRO A 327 -11.27 12.48 -13.08
N PHE A 328 -10.37 11.53 -13.31
CA PHE A 328 -9.02 11.56 -12.74
C PHE A 328 -8.16 12.62 -13.40
N VAL A 329 -8.16 12.69 -14.76
CA VAL A 329 -7.45 13.72 -15.50
C VAL A 329 -7.92 15.11 -15.06
N GLN A 330 -9.23 15.36 -15.00
CA GLN A 330 -9.81 16.62 -14.54
C GLN A 330 -9.43 16.93 -13.09
N LEU A 331 -9.44 15.93 -12.22
CA LEU A 331 -9.03 16.10 -10.82
C LEU A 331 -7.59 16.55 -10.71
N PHE A 332 -6.68 15.91 -11.45
CA PHE A 332 -5.26 16.29 -11.48
C PHE A 332 -5.02 17.63 -12.18
N GLU A 333 -5.80 17.96 -13.20
CA GLU A 333 -5.71 19.23 -13.89
C GLU A 333 -6.13 20.42 -13.02
N ARG A 334 -7.23 20.29 -12.28
CA ARG A 334 -7.87 21.40 -11.53
C ARG A 334 -7.37 21.54 -10.10
N THR A 335 -6.64 20.55 -9.59
CA THR A 335 -6.15 20.58 -8.21
C THR A 335 -4.66 20.92 -8.16
N PRO A 336 -4.23 21.87 -7.32
CA PRO A 336 -2.80 22.12 -7.10
C PRO A 336 -2.08 20.84 -6.63
N ALA A 337 -0.86 20.61 -7.14
CA ALA A 337 -0.09 19.40 -6.91
C ALA A 337 0.04 19.04 -5.42
N GLU A 338 0.44 19.98 -4.57
CA GLU A 338 0.62 19.72 -3.14
C GLU A 338 -0.70 19.42 -2.41
N SER A 339 -1.82 20.05 -2.82
CA SER A 339 -3.15 19.73 -2.28
C SER A 339 -3.58 18.30 -2.64
N MET A 340 -3.31 17.90 -3.91
CA MET A 340 -3.55 16.54 -4.39
C MET A 340 -2.72 15.53 -3.60
N VAL A 341 -1.42 15.78 -3.45
CA VAL A 341 -0.51 14.90 -2.71
C VAL A 341 -0.96 14.72 -1.26
N ARG A 342 -1.25 15.81 -0.53
CA ARG A 342 -1.75 15.69 0.86
C ARG A 342 -3.07 14.90 0.92
N PHE A 343 -3.96 15.13 -0.03
CA PHE A 343 -5.20 14.38 -0.10
C PHE A 343 -4.96 12.89 -0.35
N LEU A 344 -4.14 12.54 -1.35
CA LEU A 344 -3.83 11.14 -1.68
C LEU A 344 -3.08 10.42 -0.56
N MET A 345 -2.23 11.12 0.19
CA MET A 345 -1.50 10.58 1.35
C MET A 345 -2.29 10.63 2.66
N SER A 346 -3.61 10.86 2.60
CA SER A 346 -4.51 10.93 3.77
C SER A 346 -4.11 11.97 4.83
N GLN A 347 -3.54 13.11 4.38
CA GLN A 347 -3.17 14.25 5.22
C GLN A 347 -3.74 15.58 4.69
N PRO A 348 -5.00 15.63 4.19
CA PRO A 348 -5.54 16.86 3.65
C PRO A 348 -5.79 17.90 4.75
N GLN A 349 -5.57 19.15 4.40
CA GLN A 349 -6.14 20.30 5.09
C GLN A 349 -7.59 20.52 4.62
N LEU A 350 -8.39 21.27 5.37
CA LEU A 350 -9.79 21.58 4.97
C LEU A 350 -9.84 22.26 3.60
N ALA A 351 -8.89 23.16 3.32
CA ALA A 351 -8.79 23.82 2.03
C ALA A 351 -8.48 22.84 0.87
N ASP A 352 -7.76 21.75 1.14
CA ASP A 352 -7.48 20.73 0.13
C ASP A 352 -8.76 19.94 -0.23
N ILE A 353 -9.53 19.56 0.80
CA ILE A 353 -10.82 18.87 0.60
C ILE A 353 -11.75 19.74 -0.26
N TYR A 354 -11.85 21.04 0.04
CA TYR A 354 -12.64 21.96 -0.76
C TYR A 354 -12.21 22.02 -2.23
N LYS A 355 -10.90 22.10 -2.49
CA LYS A 355 -10.33 22.11 -3.86
C LYS A 355 -10.63 20.82 -4.61
N ILE A 356 -10.49 19.67 -3.94
CA ILE A 356 -10.80 18.35 -4.50
C ILE A 356 -12.29 18.25 -4.88
N LEU A 357 -13.18 18.64 -3.97
CA LEU A 357 -14.63 18.60 -4.22
C LEU A 357 -15.04 19.51 -5.39
N ARG A 358 -14.42 20.68 -5.52
CA ARG A 358 -14.66 21.57 -6.67
C ARG A 358 -14.11 21.06 -8.00
N ALA A 359 -13.07 20.23 -7.97
CA ALA A 359 -12.47 19.65 -9.17
C ALA A 359 -13.27 18.48 -9.74
N LEU A 360 -14.05 17.82 -8.92
CA LEU A 360 -14.89 16.67 -9.30
C LEU A 360 -16.25 17.11 -9.85
N PRO A 361 -16.86 16.34 -10.78
CA PRO A 361 -18.19 16.64 -11.30
C PRO A 361 -19.26 16.51 -10.18
N PRO A 362 -20.01 17.58 -9.86
CA PRO A 362 -20.85 17.61 -8.66
C PRO A 362 -22.04 16.63 -8.73
N ALA A 363 -22.72 16.51 -9.87
CA ALA A 363 -23.93 15.70 -9.96
C ALA A 363 -23.66 14.17 -9.82
N PRO A 364 -22.61 13.59 -10.43
CA PRO A 364 -22.18 12.22 -10.16
C PRO A 364 -21.80 11.99 -8.70
N MET A 365 -21.03 12.90 -8.11
CA MET A 365 -20.58 12.78 -6.72
C MET A 365 -21.74 12.83 -5.73
N LEU A 366 -22.72 13.73 -5.93
CA LEU A 366 -23.91 13.82 -5.08
C LEU A 366 -24.76 12.53 -5.14
N ARG A 367 -24.99 11.98 -6.35
CA ARG A 367 -25.73 10.72 -6.50
C ARG A 367 -25.00 9.56 -5.82
N ALA A 368 -23.67 9.50 -5.95
CA ALA A 368 -22.85 8.49 -5.29
C ALA A 368 -22.89 8.64 -3.76
N ALA A 369 -22.82 9.88 -3.24
CA ALA A 369 -22.91 10.15 -1.81
C ALA A 369 -24.24 9.69 -1.21
N LEU A 370 -25.37 10.01 -1.85
CA LEU A 370 -26.68 9.56 -1.43
C LEU A 370 -26.83 8.04 -1.43
N ALA A 371 -26.28 7.37 -2.44
CA ALA A 371 -26.32 5.92 -2.52
C ALA A 371 -25.45 5.25 -1.48
N HIS A 372 -24.22 5.73 -1.30
CA HIS A 372 -23.29 5.20 -0.31
C HIS A 372 -23.81 5.38 1.12
N SER A 373 -24.42 6.53 1.42
CA SER A 373 -25.00 6.77 2.74
C SER A 373 -26.19 5.84 3.04
N ARG A 374 -27.01 5.48 2.04
CA ARG A 374 -28.09 4.48 2.22
C ARG A 374 -27.55 3.09 2.51
N GLN A 375 -26.54 2.64 1.75
CA GLN A 375 -25.90 1.33 1.97
C GLN A 375 -25.22 1.20 3.34
N ALA A 376 -24.80 2.31 3.95
CA ALA A 376 -24.19 2.30 5.27
C ALA A 376 -25.21 2.23 6.42
N MET A 377 -26.52 2.44 6.12
CA MET A 377 -27.62 2.33 7.09
C MET A 377 -28.31 0.96 7.08
N ASP A 378 -28.15 0.19 5.98
CA ASP A 378 -28.60 -1.19 5.83
C ASP A 378 -27.50 -2.19 6.28
#